data_cff664c29ca1cc435b94ca2bd50466b6
#
_entry.id   cff664c29ca1cc435b94ca2bd50466b6
#
_cell.length_a   1.000
_cell.length_b   1.000
_cell.length_c   1.000
_cell.angle_alpha   90.00
_cell.angle_beta   90.00
_cell.angle_gamma   90.00
#
_symmetry.space_group_name_H-M   'P 1'
#
loop_
_entity.id
_entity.type
_entity.pdbx_description
1 polymer ?
#
loop_
_entity_poly.entity_id
_entity_poly.type
_entity_poly.pdbx_seq_one_letter_code
_entity_poly.pdbx_strand_id
1 'polypeptide(L)'
;MADEQSIRGAFLIQQHYCETNAAPIYARMCAAVAAGLTRETALGARILDWPGEPTRDALPLRLFGGLHALVQAGQDDELASIYAGAVSDGDALAATLNRILARHGDALMPWLDGPPQTNEPGRSGALIVGLMEIARRHGPPIEVLEIGSSAGLNLLIDRYRFNLGGTEFGPDSPVTITPEWRGAPPAISPLAFVSVRGCDVHPMDATDPAVGKRLAAYVWPDTPERLTRVNLAIGMICDRGVDLVRADAADWIEARLAEPQPAGVTRVLMHSVVWQYLPEPVANRIRAAMTAAGARATAERPLGWVMMEPDRALGHQTIRVRSWPGDGDWQTVATSHAHGTWVDTGMGGDALPPASFPEAARVVV
;
A
#
# COMPACT_ATOMS: atom_id res chain seq x y z
N MET A 1 9.85 -1.44 26.99
CA MET A 1 8.42 -1.78 26.87
C MET A 1 7.67 -0.47 26.85
N ALA A 2 6.72 -0.31 25.93
CA ALA A 2 5.81 0.81 25.96
C ALA A 2 4.98 0.76 27.25
N ASP A 3 4.64 1.91 27.81
CA ASP A 3 3.67 1.94 28.91
C ASP A 3 2.24 1.82 28.37
N GLU A 4 1.29 1.51 29.25
CA GLU A 4 -0.12 1.35 28.86
C GLU A 4 -0.69 2.61 28.23
N GLN A 5 -0.25 3.80 28.67
CA GLN A 5 -0.69 5.06 28.11
C GLN A 5 -0.26 5.21 26.63
N SER A 6 0.97 4.86 26.32
CA SER A 6 1.50 4.86 24.94
C SER A 6 0.73 3.87 24.06
N ILE A 7 0.39 2.70 24.60
CA ILE A 7 -0.37 1.68 23.86
C ILE A 7 -1.79 2.18 23.55
N ARG A 8 -2.51 2.69 24.55
CA ARG A 8 -3.83 3.30 24.34
C ARG A 8 -3.76 4.50 23.42
N GLY A 9 -2.68 5.30 23.52
CA GLY A 9 -2.39 6.43 22.62
C GLY A 9 -2.27 6.00 21.16
N ALA A 10 -1.64 4.84 20.87
CA ALA A 10 -1.56 4.33 19.51
C ALA A 10 -2.93 4.01 18.89
N PHE A 11 -3.87 3.48 19.70
CA PHE A 11 -5.26 3.30 19.22
C PHE A 11 -5.97 4.63 18.98
N LEU A 12 -5.74 5.67 19.80
CA LEU A 12 -6.31 7.00 19.57
C LEU A 12 -5.71 7.70 18.33
N ILE A 13 -4.42 7.52 18.08
CA ILE A 13 -3.78 7.99 16.85
C ILE A 13 -4.42 7.30 15.64
N GLN A 14 -4.59 5.98 15.71
CA GLN A 14 -5.24 5.22 14.64
C GLN A 14 -6.71 5.61 14.48
N GLN A 15 -7.44 5.92 15.55
CA GLN A 15 -8.80 6.47 15.51
C GLN A 15 -8.83 7.73 14.66
N HIS A 16 -8.00 8.72 14.99
CA HIS A 16 -7.95 9.98 14.26
C HIS A 16 -7.62 9.77 12.77
N TYR A 17 -6.69 8.88 12.47
CA TYR A 17 -6.37 8.51 11.09
C TYR A 17 -7.57 7.89 10.36
N CYS A 18 -8.32 7.01 11.02
CA CYS A 18 -9.53 6.40 10.47
C CYS A 18 -10.64 7.45 10.23
N GLU A 19 -10.84 8.38 11.15
CA GLU A 19 -11.81 9.48 11.01
C GLU A 19 -11.51 10.35 9.79
N THR A 20 -10.24 10.72 9.61
CA THR A 20 -9.80 11.56 8.48
C THR A 20 -9.82 10.83 7.13
N ASN A 21 -9.87 9.50 7.14
CA ASN A 21 -9.92 8.67 5.94
C ASN A 21 -11.27 7.95 5.75
N ALA A 22 -12.35 8.50 6.29
CA ALA A 22 -13.72 8.01 6.15
C ALA A 22 -13.90 6.52 6.51
N ALA A 23 -13.23 6.08 7.58
CA ALA A 23 -13.32 4.72 8.12
C ALA A 23 -13.97 4.69 9.52
N PRO A 24 -15.27 5.02 9.64
CA PRO A 24 -15.96 5.18 10.92
C PRO A 24 -16.06 3.88 11.74
N ILE A 25 -16.05 2.71 11.11
CA ILE A 25 -16.10 1.42 11.82
C ILE A 25 -14.82 1.25 12.62
N TYR A 26 -13.66 1.37 11.97
CA TYR A 26 -12.38 1.25 12.65
C TYR A 26 -12.13 2.39 13.63
N ALA A 27 -12.59 3.60 13.35
CA ALA A 27 -12.47 4.72 14.28
C ALA A 27 -13.16 4.40 15.62
N ARG A 28 -14.42 3.93 15.57
CA ARG A 28 -15.17 3.54 16.79
C ARG A 28 -14.51 2.38 17.53
N MET A 29 -14.02 1.37 16.80
CA MET A 29 -13.33 0.23 17.40
C MET A 29 -12.02 0.66 18.08
N CYS A 30 -11.26 1.58 17.48
CA CYS A 30 -10.07 2.16 18.09
C CYS A 30 -10.38 2.86 19.42
N ALA A 31 -11.41 3.71 19.42
CA ALA A 31 -11.84 4.40 20.63
C ALA A 31 -12.25 3.42 21.75
N ALA A 32 -13.04 2.39 21.40
CA ALA A 32 -13.50 1.38 22.33
C ALA A 32 -12.36 0.54 22.93
N VAL A 33 -11.38 0.14 22.11
CA VAL A 33 -10.18 -0.56 22.59
C VAL A 33 -9.31 0.35 23.45
N ALA A 34 -9.11 1.62 23.06
CA ALA A 34 -8.35 2.57 23.85
C ALA A 34 -8.95 2.80 25.25
N ALA A 35 -10.29 2.87 25.33
CA ALA A 35 -10.99 3.11 26.60
C ALA A 35 -11.12 1.84 27.46
N GLY A 36 -11.45 0.70 26.85
CA GLY A 36 -11.98 -0.44 27.58
C GLY A 36 -11.17 -1.74 27.54
N LEU A 37 -10.02 -1.82 26.84
CA LEU A 37 -9.21 -3.04 26.79
C LEU A 37 -8.66 -3.37 28.18
N THR A 38 -8.81 -4.64 28.60
CA THR A 38 -8.35 -5.13 29.90
C THR A 38 -7.29 -6.24 29.75
N ARG A 39 -6.57 -6.56 30.87
CA ARG A 39 -5.61 -7.67 30.93
C ARG A 39 -6.24 -9.00 31.36
N GLU A 40 -7.56 -9.09 31.39
CA GLU A 40 -8.27 -10.32 31.85
C GLU A 40 -8.05 -11.50 30.89
N THR A 41 -7.65 -11.24 29.66
CA THR A 41 -7.34 -12.26 28.67
C THR A 41 -5.86 -12.25 28.31
N ALA A 42 -5.30 -13.39 27.89
CA ALA A 42 -3.92 -13.48 27.42
C ALA A 42 -3.65 -12.53 26.25
N LEU A 43 -4.62 -12.37 25.33
CA LEU A 43 -4.52 -11.46 24.19
C LEU A 43 -4.53 -10.00 24.65
N GLY A 44 -5.44 -9.62 25.54
CA GLY A 44 -5.49 -8.26 26.10
C GLY A 44 -4.23 -7.90 26.87
N ALA A 45 -3.72 -8.84 27.69
CA ALA A 45 -2.44 -8.68 28.38
C ALA A 45 -1.28 -8.49 27.37
N ARG A 46 -1.19 -9.32 26.32
CA ARG A 46 -0.16 -9.19 25.30
C ARG A 46 -0.19 -7.84 24.58
N ILE A 47 -1.39 -7.31 24.29
CA ILE A 47 -1.55 -6.00 23.67
C ILE A 47 -1.10 -4.89 24.62
N LEU A 48 -1.57 -4.91 25.89
CA LEU A 48 -1.28 -3.88 26.88
C LEU A 48 0.15 -3.96 27.45
N ASP A 49 0.86 -5.06 27.21
CA ASP A 49 2.27 -5.27 27.57
C ASP A 49 3.17 -5.30 26.31
N TRP A 50 2.77 -4.61 25.22
CA TRP A 50 3.49 -4.61 23.95
C TRP A 50 4.95 -4.21 24.14
N PRO A 51 5.91 -5.05 23.67
CA PRO A 51 7.33 -4.83 23.94
C PRO A 51 7.97 -3.73 23.06
N GLY A 52 7.35 -3.45 21.89
CA GLY A 52 7.84 -2.50 20.90
C GLY A 52 7.22 -1.11 21.00
N GLU A 53 7.35 -0.33 19.94
CA GLU A 53 6.67 0.96 19.80
C GLU A 53 5.32 0.71 19.09
N PRO A 54 4.16 0.89 19.77
CA PRO A 54 2.88 0.38 19.31
C PRO A 54 2.38 1.06 18.02
N THR A 55 2.72 2.33 17.81
CA THR A 55 2.33 3.07 16.61
C THR A 55 3.19 2.64 15.41
N ARG A 56 4.51 2.63 15.58
CA ARG A 56 5.45 2.19 14.53
C ARG A 56 5.23 0.73 14.14
N ASP A 57 4.89 -0.12 15.11
CA ASP A 57 4.63 -1.53 14.90
C ASP A 57 3.21 -1.79 14.34
N ALA A 58 2.41 -0.72 14.14
CA ALA A 58 1.03 -0.76 13.66
C ALA A 58 0.14 -1.73 14.48
N LEU A 59 0.31 -1.72 15.81
CA LEU A 59 -0.39 -2.64 16.72
C LEU A 59 -1.93 -2.64 16.55
N PRO A 60 -2.61 -1.47 16.42
CA PRO A 60 -4.05 -1.46 16.17
C PRO A 60 -4.43 -2.22 14.89
N LEU A 61 -3.68 -2.04 13.80
CA LEU A 61 -3.99 -2.70 12.53
C LEU A 61 -3.73 -4.21 12.57
N ARG A 62 -2.75 -4.67 13.35
CA ARG A 62 -2.53 -6.11 13.60
C ARG A 62 -3.77 -6.75 14.23
N LEU A 63 -4.29 -6.14 15.29
CA LEU A 63 -5.50 -6.61 15.96
C LEU A 63 -6.70 -6.58 15.02
N PHE A 64 -6.92 -5.48 14.33
CA PHE A 64 -8.12 -5.31 13.49
C PHE A 64 -8.08 -6.17 12.22
N GLY A 65 -6.90 -6.45 11.67
CA GLY A 65 -6.77 -7.44 10.61
C GLY A 65 -7.26 -8.82 11.06
N GLY A 66 -6.89 -9.26 12.27
CA GLY A 66 -7.39 -10.51 12.84
C GLY A 66 -8.90 -10.52 13.06
N LEU A 67 -9.44 -9.45 13.62
CA LEU A 67 -10.91 -9.31 13.81
C LEU A 67 -11.64 -9.31 12.48
N HIS A 68 -11.14 -8.59 11.46
CA HIS A 68 -11.76 -8.59 10.15
C HIS A 68 -11.71 -9.97 9.46
N ALA A 69 -10.63 -10.73 9.68
CA ALA A 69 -10.56 -12.11 9.18
C ALA A 69 -11.65 -13.01 9.79
N LEU A 70 -11.97 -12.86 11.08
CA LEU A 70 -13.08 -13.58 11.72
C LEU A 70 -14.44 -13.22 11.09
N VAL A 71 -14.66 -11.93 10.81
CA VAL A 71 -15.89 -11.49 10.14
C VAL A 71 -15.99 -12.07 8.73
N GLN A 72 -14.92 -11.98 7.94
CA GLN A 72 -14.89 -12.52 6.57
C GLN A 72 -15.08 -14.03 6.53
N ALA A 73 -14.66 -14.73 7.59
CA ALA A 73 -14.86 -16.17 7.74
C ALA A 73 -16.23 -16.56 8.34
N GLY A 74 -17.07 -15.59 8.71
CA GLY A 74 -18.37 -15.85 9.35
C GLY A 74 -18.26 -16.55 10.71
N GLN A 75 -17.18 -16.27 11.47
CA GLN A 75 -16.90 -17.00 12.72
C GLN A 75 -17.49 -16.35 13.97
N ASP A 76 -18.04 -15.14 13.87
CA ASP A 76 -18.62 -14.43 15.00
C ASP A 76 -19.70 -13.44 14.56
N ASP A 77 -20.97 -13.75 14.84
CA ASP A 77 -22.12 -12.91 14.47
C ASP A 77 -22.17 -11.60 15.30
N GLU A 78 -21.70 -11.65 16.56
CA GLU A 78 -21.63 -10.46 17.42
C GLU A 78 -20.61 -9.45 16.85
N LEU A 79 -19.46 -9.94 16.41
CA LEU A 79 -18.44 -9.13 15.73
C LEU A 79 -18.98 -8.61 14.38
N ALA A 80 -19.66 -9.45 13.60
CA ALA A 80 -20.26 -9.03 12.34
C ALA A 80 -21.27 -7.88 12.52
N SER A 81 -22.04 -7.89 13.65
CA SER A 81 -22.97 -6.81 13.96
C SER A 81 -22.25 -5.47 14.25
N ILE A 82 -21.06 -5.50 14.87
CA ILE A 82 -20.21 -4.30 15.05
C ILE A 82 -19.82 -3.73 13.68
N TYR A 83 -19.35 -4.58 12.77
CA TYR A 83 -18.96 -4.20 11.42
C TYR A 83 -20.15 -3.69 10.59
N ALA A 84 -21.36 -4.18 10.86
CA ALA A 84 -22.60 -3.66 10.28
C ALA A 84 -23.09 -2.34 10.93
N GLY A 85 -22.40 -1.84 11.96
CA GLY A 85 -22.75 -0.60 12.63
C GLY A 85 -23.91 -0.71 13.64
N ALA A 86 -24.31 -1.94 14.01
CA ALA A 86 -25.43 -2.16 14.92
C ALA A 86 -25.12 -1.80 16.38
N VAL A 87 -23.83 -1.76 16.77
CA VAL A 87 -23.38 -1.36 18.11
C VAL A 87 -22.65 -0.02 17.98
N SER A 88 -23.26 1.04 18.47
CA SER A 88 -22.75 2.42 18.38
C SER A 88 -22.36 3.04 19.73
N ASP A 89 -22.89 2.53 20.83
CA ASP A 89 -22.55 2.98 22.18
C ASP A 89 -21.11 2.54 22.54
N GLY A 90 -20.27 3.49 23.01
CA GLY A 90 -18.84 3.25 23.23
C GLY A 90 -18.56 2.22 24.33
N ASP A 91 -19.29 2.27 25.45
CA ASP A 91 -19.09 1.35 26.57
C ASP A 91 -19.58 -0.06 26.21
N ALA A 92 -20.73 -0.15 25.53
CA ALA A 92 -21.27 -1.41 25.03
C ALA A 92 -20.33 -2.03 24.00
N LEU A 93 -19.73 -1.23 23.12
CA LEU A 93 -18.76 -1.67 22.14
C LEU A 93 -17.49 -2.21 22.79
N ALA A 94 -16.93 -1.49 23.78
CA ALA A 94 -15.75 -1.93 24.53
C ALA A 94 -16.00 -3.26 25.27
N ALA A 95 -17.14 -3.39 25.94
CA ALA A 95 -17.52 -4.63 26.62
C ALA A 95 -17.69 -5.79 25.62
N THR A 96 -18.30 -5.55 24.47
CA THR A 96 -18.49 -6.55 23.41
C THR A 96 -17.16 -6.98 22.85
N LEU A 97 -16.24 -6.04 22.52
CA LEU A 97 -14.91 -6.36 22.02
C LEU A 97 -14.11 -7.20 23.03
N ASN A 98 -14.15 -6.88 24.33
CA ASN A 98 -13.47 -7.72 25.33
C ASN A 98 -14.00 -9.16 25.38
N ARG A 99 -15.32 -9.36 25.23
CA ARG A 99 -15.89 -10.72 25.13
C ARG A 99 -15.42 -11.46 23.87
N ILE A 100 -15.36 -10.77 22.74
CA ILE A 100 -14.85 -11.34 21.48
C ILE A 100 -13.36 -11.68 21.60
N LEU A 101 -12.56 -10.79 22.17
CA LEU A 101 -11.13 -11.04 22.41
C LEU A 101 -10.90 -12.22 23.36
N ALA A 102 -11.76 -12.41 24.35
CA ALA A 102 -11.71 -13.58 25.22
C ALA A 102 -12.07 -14.88 24.49
N ARG A 103 -13.08 -14.83 23.61
CA ARG A 103 -13.58 -15.99 22.84
C ARG A 103 -12.60 -16.44 21.77
N HIS A 104 -11.96 -15.49 21.07
CA HIS A 104 -11.11 -15.74 19.90
C HIS A 104 -9.63 -15.48 20.13
N GLY A 105 -9.19 -15.35 21.38
CA GLY A 105 -7.80 -14.99 21.73
C GLY A 105 -6.77 -15.82 21.01
N ASP A 106 -6.92 -17.15 21.00
CA ASP A 106 -5.97 -18.06 20.35
C ASP A 106 -5.89 -17.85 18.82
N ALA A 107 -7.01 -17.57 18.18
CA ALA A 107 -7.06 -17.31 16.73
C ALA A 107 -6.49 -15.92 16.37
N LEU A 108 -6.58 -14.96 17.30
CA LEU A 108 -6.09 -13.60 17.10
C LEU A 108 -4.62 -13.43 17.48
N MET A 109 -4.09 -14.27 18.38
CA MET A 109 -2.73 -14.19 18.87
C MET A 109 -1.67 -14.14 17.74
N PRO A 110 -1.74 -15.00 16.69
CA PRO A 110 -0.77 -14.98 15.59
C PRO A 110 -0.79 -13.71 14.73
N TRP A 111 -1.87 -12.93 14.78
CA TRP A 111 -1.95 -11.66 14.04
C TRP A 111 -1.02 -10.59 14.62
N LEU A 112 -0.67 -10.70 15.90
CA LEU A 112 0.26 -9.80 16.55
C LEU A 112 1.74 -10.08 16.21
N ASP A 113 2.06 -11.26 15.66
CA ASP A 113 3.46 -11.68 15.43
C ASP A 113 4.14 -10.97 14.24
N GLY A 114 3.39 -10.50 13.25
CA GLY A 114 3.94 -9.86 12.07
C GLY A 114 3.30 -8.50 11.77
N PRO A 115 3.98 -7.62 11.04
CA PRO A 115 3.40 -6.34 10.62
C PRO A 115 2.21 -6.57 9.69
N PRO A 116 1.25 -5.64 9.65
CA PRO A 116 0.22 -5.65 8.63
C PRO A 116 0.91 -5.50 7.27
N GLN A 117 0.51 -6.33 6.32
CA GLN A 117 0.99 -6.21 4.94
C GLN A 117 -0.17 -5.77 4.06
N THR A 118 -0.04 -4.57 3.50
CA THR A 118 -1.02 -4.01 2.58
C THR A 118 -0.42 -4.02 1.18
N ASN A 119 -1.06 -4.76 0.27
CA ASN A 119 -0.73 -4.69 -1.15
C ASN A 119 -1.99 -4.23 -1.90
N GLU A 120 -1.99 -2.98 -2.35
CA GLU A 120 -3.18 -2.27 -2.83
C GLU A 120 -3.12 -2.07 -4.35
N PRO A 121 -3.94 -2.78 -5.15
CA PRO A 121 -3.98 -2.62 -6.60
C PRO A 121 -4.35 -1.21 -7.05
N GLY A 122 -5.13 -0.47 -6.25
CA GLY A 122 -5.53 0.90 -6.55
C GLY A 122 -4.36 1.86 -6.76
N ARG A 123 -3.19 1.58 -6.15
CA ARG A 123 -1.96 2.36 -6.36
C ARG A 123 -1.51 2.34 -7.82
N SER A 124 -1.86 1.30 -8.57
CA SER A 124 -1.57 1.23 -10.02
C SER A 124 -2.18 2.39 -10.79
N GLY A 125 -3.29 2.99 -10.31
CA GLY A 125 -3.88 4.20 -10.91
C GLY A 125 -2.97 5.43 -10.84
N ALA A 126 -2.16 5.54 -9.80
CA ALA A 126 -1.15 6.59 -9.67
C ALA A 126 0.17 6.21 -10.37
N LEU A 127 0.62 4.96 -10.19
CA LEU A 127 1.85 4.47 -10.80
C LEU A 127 1.81 4.52 -12.33
N ILE A 128 0.67 4.18 -12.95
CA ILE A 128 0.52 4.20 -14.40
C ILE A 128 0.70 5.61 -14.98
N VAL A 129 0.37 6.68 -14.24
CA VAL A 129 0.62 8.07 -14.64
C VAL A 129 2.13 8.31 -14.80
N GLY A 130 2.92 7.84 -13.85
CA GLY A 130 4.38 7.92 -13.93
C GLY A 130 4.94 7.12 -15.11
N LEU A 131 4.42 5.91 -15.36
CA LEU A 131 4.83 5.07 -16.49
C LEU A 131 4.45 5.69 -17.84
N MET A 132 3.26 6.30 -17.94
CA MET A 132 2.86 7.04 -19.14
C MET A 132 3.78 8.24 -19.40
N GLU A 133 4.19 8.96 -18.37
CA GLU A 133 5.13 10.08 -18.52
C GLU A 133 6.51 9.60 -18.99
N ILE A 134 7.01 8.47 -18.48
CA ILE A 134 8.25 7.86 -18.99
C ILE A 134 8.10 7.42 -20.45
N ALA A 135 6.99 6.77 -20.80
CA ALA A 135 6.72 6.36 -22.19
C ALA A 135 6.56 7.56 -23.13
N ARG A 136 6.01 8.67 -22.66
CA ARG A 136 5.91 9.92 -23.44
C ARG A 136 7.30 10.50 -23.77
N ARG A 137 8.27 10.36 -22.85
CA ARG A 137 9.65 10.87 -23.05
C ARG A 137 10.49 9.99 -23.94
N HIS A 138 10.37 8.68 -23.77
CA HIS A 138 11.32 7.71 -24.35
C HIS A 138 10.66 6.71 -25.31
N GLY A 139 9.32 6.71 -25.39
CA GLY A 139 8.56 5.75 -26.19
C GLY A 139 8.32 4.41 -25.47
N PRO A 140 7.30 3.66 -25.93
CA PRO A 140 7.12 2.24 -25.62
C PRO A 140 8.06 1.39 -26.49
N PRO A 141 8.31 0.10 -26.16
CA PRO A 141 7.82 -0.62 -24.99
C PRO A 141 8.67 -0.36 -23.72
N ILE A 142 8.10 -0.74 -22.56
CA ILE A 142 8.77 -0.61 -21.26
C ILE A 142 8.97 -1.96 -20.56
N GLU A 143 10.06 -2.09 -19.83
CA GLU A 143 10.33 -3.14 -18.86
C GLU A 143 10.22 -2.55 -17.45
N VAL A 144 9.34 -3.10 -16.61
CA VAL A 144 9.13 -2.61 -15.24
C VAL A 144 9.82 -3.52 -14.24
N LEU A 145 10.57 -2.91 -13.32
CA LEU A 145 11.26 -3.55 -12.20
C LEU A 145 10.70 -2.95 -10.90
N GLU A 146 9.88 -3.68 -10.15
CA GLU A 146 9.30 -3.21 -8.90
C GLU A 146 10.07 -3.72 -7.69
N ILE A 147 10.40 -2.85 -6.74
CA ILE A 147 10.94 -3.20 -5.42
C ILE A 147 9.87 -3.02 -4.35
N GLY A 148 9.87 -3.92 -3.34
CA GLY A 148 8.85 -3.92 -2.29
C GLY A 148 7.48 -4.36 -2.80
N SER A 149 7.44 -5.36 -3.67
CA SER A 149 6.21 -5.79 -4.35
C SER A 149 5.22 -6.53 -3.45
N SER A 150 5.61 -6.93 -2.24
CA SER A 150 4.76 -7.66 -1.27
C SER A 150 4.17 -8.93 -1.88
N ALA A 151 2.87 -8.95 -2.21
CA ALA A 151 2.21 -10.07 -2.89
C ALA A 151 2.20 -9.94 -4.42
N GLY A 152 2.74 -8.86 -4.98
CA GLY A 152 2.81 -8.65 -6.42
C GLY A 152 1.52 -8.13 -7.07
N LEU A 153 0.56 -7.57 -6.31
CA LEU A 153 -0.68 -7.08 -6.92
C LEU A 153 -0.45 -5.91 -7.88
N ASN A 154 0.58 -5.07 -7.67
CA ASN A 154 0.95 -4.04 -8.63
C ASN A 154 1.79 -4.54 -9.80
N LEU A 155 2.34 -5.77 -9.75
CA LEU A 155 2.96 -6.42 -10.91
C LEU A 155 1.93 -6.80 -12.00
N LEU A 156 0.64 -6.72 -11.68
CA LEU A 156 -0.45 -6.89 -12.64
C LEU A 156 -0.79 -5.60 -13.39
N ILE A 157 0.01 -4.53 -13.26
CA ILE A 157 -0.27 -3.21 -13.84
C ILE A 157 -0.45 -3.25 -15.37
N ASP A 158 0.18 -4.18 -16.06
CA ASP A 158 0.05 -4.44 -17.50
C ASP A 158 -1.26 -5.18 -17.87
N ARG A 159 -1.97 -5.69 -16.87
CA ARG A 159 -3.17 -6.54 -17.01
C ARG A 159 -4.44 -5.89 -16.45
N TYR A 160 -4.32 -4.74 -15.81
CA TYR A 160 -5.47 -3.98 -15.34
C TYR A 160 -6.08 -3.14 -16.44
N ARG A 161 -7.40 -2.97 -16.38
CA ARG A 161 -8.10 -1.92 -17.09
C ARG A 161 -8.06 -0.65 -16.25
N PHE A 162 -7.95 0.49 -16.89
CA PHE A 162 -7.91 1.79 -16.23
C PHE A 162 -9.04 2.68 -16.75
N ASN A 163 -9.63 3.47 -15.86
CA ASN A 163 -10.47 4.61 -16.20
C ASN A 163 -9.96 5.82 -15.41
N LEU A 164 -9.20 6.68 -16.06
CA LEU A 164 -8.57 7.85 -15.44
C LEU A 164 -9.23 9.10 -15.95
N GLY A 165 -10.07 9.74 -15.11
CA GLY A 165 -10.79 10.95 -15.49
C GLY A 165 -11.75 10.76 -16.66
N GLY A 166 -12.36 9.59 -16.82
CA GLY A 166 -13.24 9.24 -17.91
C GLY A 166 -12.53 8.66 -19.14
N THR A 167 -11.20 8.61 -19.14
CA THR A 167 -10.44 8.01 -20.25
C THR A 167 -10.13 6.54 -19.94
N GLU A 168 -10.66 5.64 -20.75
CA GLU A 168 -10.47 4.19 -20.57
C GLU A 168 -9.35 3.65 -21.47
N PHE A 169 -8.54 2.75 -20.90
CA PHE A 169 -7.49 2.03 -21.63
C PHE A 169 -7.08 0.76 -20.87
N GLY A 170 -6.16 -0.02 -21.45
CA GLY A 170 -5.72 -1.31 -20.92
C GLY A 170 -6.49 -2.48 -21.53
N PRO A 171 -6.09 -3.72 -21.19
CA PRO A 171 -6.75 -4.93 -21.69
C PRO A 171 -8.13 -5.12 -21.08
N ASP A 172 -8.88 -6.10 -21.59
CA ASP A 172 -10.03 -6.64 -20.88
C ASP A 172 -9.57 -7.31 -19.59
N SER A 173 -10.15 -6.91 -18.46
CA SER A 173 -9.67 -7.27 -17.13
C SER A 173 -10.82 -7.35 -16.13
N PRO A 174 -10.81 -8.33 -15.21
CA PRO A 174 -11.77 -8.35 -14.09
C PRO A 174 -11.55 -7.17 -13.13
N VAL A 175 -10.36 -6.54 -13.14
CA VAL A 175 -10.03 -5.40 -12.30
C VAL A 175 -9.95 -4.14 -13.14
N THR A 176 -10.85 -3.19 -12.85
CA THR A 176 -10.76 -1.81 -13.38
C THR A 176 -10.29 -0.88 -12.27
N ILE A 177 -9.22 -0.14 -12.54
CA ILE A 177 -8.67 0.88 -11.63
C ILE A 177 -9.30 2.23 -12.00
N THR A 178 -10.14 2.73 -11.10
CA THR A 178 -10.91 3.96 -11.31
C THR A 178 -10.76 4.87 -10.09
N PRO A 179 -9.64 5.62 -9.95
CA PRO A 179 -9.50 6.62 -8.90
C PRO A 179 -10.44 7.81 -9.15
N GLU A 180 -10.86 8.49 -8.10
CA GLU A 180 -11.37 9.85 -8.23
C GLU A 180 -10.29 10.69 -8.90
N TRP A 181 -10.62 11.29 -10.03
CA TRP A 181 -9.63 12.05 -10.80
C TRP A 181 -9.78 13.54 -10.55
N ARG A 182 -8.66 14.20 -10.26
CA ARG A 182 -8.60 15.65 -10.05
C ARG A 182 -7.63 16.25 -11.07
N GLY A 183 -8.03 17.39 -11.62
CA GLY A 183 -7.30 18.04 -12.72
C GLY A 183 -7.75 17.55 -14.11
N ALA A 184 -6.99 17.93 -15.15
CA ALA A 184 -7.28 17.52 -16.51
C ALA A 184 -7.07 16.00 -16.68
N PRO A 185 -7.90 15.30 -17.46
CA PRO A 185 -7.66 13.90 -17.79
C PRO A 185 -6.25 13.72 -18.39
N PRO A 186 -5.56 12.60 -18.11
CA PRO A 186 -4.21 12.42 -18.61
C PRO A 186 -4.22 12.26 -20.12
N ALA A 187 -3.22 12.84 -20.78
CA ALA A 187 -2.93 12.47 -22.16
C ALA A 187 -2.44 11.02 -22.18
N ILE A 188 -3.21 10.12 -22.80
CA ILE A 188 -2.85 8.71 -22.87
C ILE A 188 -1.63 8.56 -23.80
N SER A 189 -0.50 8.21 -23.24
CA SER A 189 0.65 7.73 -24.01
C SER A 189 0.50 6.22 -24.23
N PRO A 190 0.71 5.72 -25.43
CA PRO A 190 0.71 4.28 -25.66
C PRO A 190 1.68 3.58 -24.70
N LEU A 191 1.20 2.55 -24.02
CA LEU A 191 2.01 1.70 -23.16
C LEU A 191 2.02 0.29 -23.76
N ALA A 192 3.20 -0.27 -23.88
CA ALA A 192 3.41 -1.67 -24.19
C ALA A 192 4.44 -2.21 -23.19
N PHE A 193 4.11 -3.30 -22.53
CA PHE A 193 4.99 -3.91 -21.53
C PHE A 193 5.72 -5.11 -22.12
N VAL A 194 7.04 -5.13 -22.02
CA VAL A 194 7.87 -6.30 -22.35
C VAL A 194 7.85 -7.27 -21.19
N SER A 195 8.01 -6.75 -19.98
CA SER A 195 7.95 -7.52 -18.75
C SER A 195 7.62 -6.62 -17.56
N VAL A 196 7.01 -7.22 -16.53
CA VAL A 196 6.80 -6.63 -15.22
C VAL A 196 7.32 -7.64 -14.21
N ARG A 197 8.41 -7.30 -13.53
CA ARG A 197 9.10 -8.17 -12.57
C ARG A 197 9.27 -7.45 -11.25
N GLY A 198 9.26 -8.19 -10.13
CA GLY A 198 9.43 -7.59 -8.82
C GLY A 198 10.21 -8.40 -7.82
N CYS A 199 10.62 -7.73 -6.75
CA CYS A 199 11.20 -8.37 -5.59
C CYS A 199 10.62 -7.84 -4.27
N ASP A 200 10.69 -8.69 -3.26
CA ASP A 200 10.43 -8.33 -1.87
C ASP A 200 11.34 -9.14 -0.96
N VAL A 201 11.71 -8.62 0.21
CA VAL A 201 12.50 -9.36 1.21
C VAL A 201 11.67 -10.49 1.85
N HIS A 202 10.35 -10.32 1.90
CA HIS A 202 9.38 -11.29 2.40
C HIS A 202 8.16 -11.35 1.47
N PRO A 203 8.33 -11.87 0.23
CA PRO A 203 7.22 -11.93 -0.71
C PRO A 203 6.12 -12.86 -0.18
N MET A 204 4.89 -12.43 -0.35
CA MET A 204 3.70 -13.19 0.02
C MET A 204 3.20 -13.98 -1.19
N ASP A 205 3.03 -15.28 -1.03
CA ASP A 205 2.44 -16.12 -2.06
C ASP A 205 0.90 -15.98 -2.04
N ALA A 206 0.36 -15.10 -2.87
CA ALA A 206 -1.07 -14.89 -2.95
C ALA A 206 -1.85 -16.10 -3.52
N THR A 207 -1.16 -17.12 -4.05
CA THR A 207 -1.79 -18.39 -4.47
C THR A 207 -2.11 -19.29 -3.29
N ASP A 208 -1.48 -19.07 -2.13
CA ASP A 208 -1.89 -19.71 -0.87
C ASP A 208 -3.18 -19.04 -0.36
N PRO A 209 -4.28 -19.81 -0.22
CA PRO A 209 -5.55 -19.26 0.27
C PRO A 209 -5.47 -18.60 1.65
N ALA A 210 -4.57 -19.05 2.53
CA ALA A 210 -4.40 -18.45 3.85
C ALA A 210 -3.75 -17.06 3.74
N VAL A 211 -2.76 -16.91 2.86
CA VAL A 211 -2.11 -15.63 2.56
C VAL A 211 -3.09 -14.67 1.88
N GLY A 212 -3.85 -15.14 0.88
CA GLY A 212 -4.88 -14.35 0.22
C GLY A 212 -5.93 -13.80 1.20
N LYS A 213 -6.44 -14.65 2.11
CA LYS A 213 -7.35 -14.23 3.18
C LYS A 213 -6.71 -13.21 4.12
N ARG A 214 -5.42 -13.37 4.46
CA ARG A 214 -4.71 -12.43 5.31
C ARG A 214 -4.56 -11.06 4.63
N LEU A 215 -4.23 -11.01 3.35
CA LEU A 215 -4.17 -9.76 2.56
C LEU A 215 -5.53 -9.05 2.53
N ALA A 216 -6.61 -9.80 2.26
CA ALA A 216 -7.97 -9.28 2.23
C ALA A 216 -8.40 -8.72 3.61
N ALA A 217 -7.99 -9.36 4.70
CA ALA A 217 -8.33 -8.95 6.05
C ALA A 217 -7.73 -7.60 6.47
N TYR A 218 -6.60 -7.19 5.88
CA TYR A 218 -6.02 -5.86 6.12
C TYR A 218 -6.69 -4.74 5.31
N VAL A 219 -7.59 -5.05 4.39
CA VAL A 219 -8.44 -4.03 3.76
C VAL A 219 -9.50 -3.59 4.77
N TRP A 220 -9.66 -2.30 4.94
CA TRP A 220 -10.62 -1.78 5.92
C TRP A 220 -12.06 -2.08 5.52
N PRO A 221 -12.94 -2.42 6.47
CA PRO A 221 -14.32 -2.81 6.20
C PRO A 221 -15.15 -1.69 5.58
N ASP A 222 -14.77 -0.44 5.87
CA ASP A 222 -15.41 0.77 5.35
C ASP A 222 -15.22 0.98 3.83
N THR A 223 -14.41 0.13 3.18
CA THR A 223 -14.04 0.26 1.75
C THR A 223 -14.26 -1.06 1.00
N PRO A 224 -15.52 -1.52 0.85
CA PRO A 224 -15.84 -2.82 0.24
C PRO A 224 -15.39 -2.94 -1.23
N GLU A 225 -15.32 -1.83 -1.95
CA GLU A 225 -14.80 -1.78 -3.32
C GLU A 225 -13.30 -2.11 -3.37
N ARG A 226 -12.52 -1.73 -2.34
CA ARG A 226 -11.11 -2.12 -2.22
C ARG A 226 -10.98 -3.61 -1.95
N LEU A 227 -11.82 -4.16 -1.06
CA LEU A 227 -11.83 -5.59 -0.78
C LEU A 227 -12.14 -6.40 -2.04
N THR A 228 -13.16 -6.00 -2.79
CA THR A 228 -13.51 -6.62 -4.07
C THR A 228 -12.32 -6.57 -5.03
N ARG A 229 -11.68 -5.43 -5.20
CA ARG A 229 -10.52 -5.25 -6.08
C ARG A 229 -9.34 -6.13 -5.67
N VAL A 230 -9.01 -6.21 -4.38
CA VAL A 230 -7.93 -7.06 -3.87
C VAL A 230 -8.24 -8.53 -4.15
N ASN A 231 -9.46 -9.00 -3.88
CA ASN A 231 -9.85 -10.38 -4.15
C ASN A 231 -9.79 -10.74 -5.65
N LEU A 232 -10.24 -9.86 -6.52
CA LEU A 232 -10.13 -10.05 -7.97
C LEU A 232 -8.66 -10.10 -8.42
N ALA A 233 -7.81 -9.21 -7.90
CA ALA A 233 -6.38 -9.20 -8.22
C ALA A 233 -5.67 -10.48 -7.72
N ILE A 234 -6.02 -10.98 -6.53
CA ILE A 234 -5.55 -12.28 -6.04
C ILE A 234 -5.96 -13.40 -7.00
N GLY A 235 -7.22 -13.40 -7.46
CA GLY A 235 -7.70 -14.35 -8.47
C GLY A 235 -6.86 -14.30 -9.75
N MET A 236 -6.51 -13.11 -10.23
CA MET A 236 -5.63 -12.96 -11.42
C MET A 236 -4.23 -13.56 -11.19
N ILE A 237 -3.65 -13.41 -9.97
CA ILE A 237 -2.38 -14.06 -9.64
C ILE A 237 -2.52 -15.58 -9.64
N CYS A 238 -3.61 -16.12 -9.05
CA CYS A 238 -3.88 -17.57 -9.06
C CYS A 238 -3.96 -18.13 -10.49
N ASP A 239 -4.56 -17.37 -11.41
CA ASP A 239 -4.75 -17.81 -12.80
C ASP A 239 -3.48 -17.75 -13.64
N ARG A 240 -2.62 -16.74 -13.43
CA ARG A 240 -1.53 -16.41 -14.37
C ARG A 240 -0.16 -16.26 -13.74
N GLY A 241 -0.09 -16.19 -12.42
CA GLY A 241 1.15 -15.88 -11.69
C GLY A 241 1.66 -14.46 -11.93
N VAL A 242 2.71 -14.13 -11.19
CA VAL A 242 3.53 -12.91 -11.34
C VAL A 242 5.01 -13.27 -11.21
N ASP A 243 5.90 -12.51 -11.84
CA ASP A 243 7.35 -12.68 -11.69
C ASP A 243 7.82 -11.92 -10.44
N LEU A 244 7.73 -12.59 -9.29
CA LEU A 244 8.07 -12.07 -7.97
C LEU A 244 9.09 -12.97 -7.30
N VAL A 245 10.22 -12.40 -6.89
CA VAL A 245 11.29 -13.14 -6.23
C VAL A 245 11.58 -12.61 -4.82
N ARG A 246 12.08 -13.48 -3.95
CA ARG A 246 12.63 -13.07 -2.66
C ARG A 246 14.04 -12.53 -2.85
N ALA A 247 14.26 -11.23 -2.58
CA ALA A 247 15.58 -10.61 -2.65
C ALA A 247 15.64 -9.31 -1.83
N ASP A 248 16.85 -8.92 -1.43
CA ASP A 248 17.14 -7.55 -1.01
C ASP A 248 16.97 -6.61 -2.22
N ALA A 249 16.36 -5.45 -2.00
CA ALA A 249 16.02 -4.52 -3.08
C ALA A 249 17.27 -3.97 -3.80
N ALA A 250 18.37 -3.69 -3.06
CA ALA A 250 19.59 -3.17 -3.69
C ALA A 250 20.32 -4.27 -4.48
N ASP A 251 20.47 -5.45 -3.90
CA ASP A 251 21.11 -6.59 -4.59
C ASP A 251 20.36 -6.93 -5.88
N TRP A 252 19.03 -6.94 -5.81
CA TRP A 252 18.19 -7.28 -6.94
C TRP A 252 18.25 -6.22 -8.04
N ILE A 253 18.12 -4.92 -7.72
CA ILE A 253 18.14 -3.87 -8.74
C ILE A 253 19.53 -3.73 -9.37
N GLU A 254 20.62 -3.87 -8.60
CA GLU A 254 21.98 -3.87 -9.13
C GLU A 254 22.18 -5.02 -10.15
N ALA A 255 21.69 -6.21 -9.84
CA ALA A 255 21.73 -7.34 -10.76
C ALA A 255 20.88 -7.09 -12.02
N ARG A 256 19.67 -6.56 -11.88
CA ARG A 256 18.80 -6.22 -13.03
C ARG A 256 19.39 -5.15 -13.93
N LEU A 257 20.02 -4.12 -13.36
CA LEU A 257 20.68 -3.06 -14.12
C LEU A 257 21.94 -3.53 -14.83
N ALA A 258 22.57 -4.63 -14.39
CA ALA A 258 23.70 -5.27 -15.05
C ALA A 258 23.27 -6.17 -16.23
N GLU A 259 22.01 -6.60 -16.31
CA GLU A 259 21.50 -7.38 -17.43
C GLU A 259 21.49 -6.56 -18.73
N PRO A 260 21.78 -7.20 -19.88
CA PRO A 260 21.63 -6.54 -21.17
C PRO A 260 20.20 -5.99 -21.34
N GLN A 261 20.10 -4.72 -21.71
CA GLN A 261 18.83 -4.09 -22.05
C GLN A 261 18.63 -4.15 -23.56
N PRO A 262 17.51 -4.68 -24.07
CA PRO A 262 17.21 -4.64 -25.51
C PRO A 262 17.16 -3.21 -26.03
N ALA A 263 17.60 -2.99 -27.25
CA ALA A 263 17.44 -1.69 -27.91
C ALA A 263 15.96 -1.37 -28.16
N GLY A 264 15.57 -0.14 -27.97
CA GLY A 264 14.18 0.32 -28.11
C GLY A 264 13.29 -0.01 -26.93
N VAL A 265 13.81 -0.58 -25.85
CA VAL A 265 13.05 -0.86 -24.61
C VAL A 265 13.48 0.11 -23.52
N THR A 266 12.54 0.80 -22.90
CA THR A 266 12.80 1.63 -21.70
C THR A 266 12.72 0.78 -20.45
N ARG A 267 13.81 0.68 -19.69
CA ARG A 267 13.82 0.00 -18.38
C ARG A 267 13.38 0.96 -17.30
N VAL A 268 12.46 0.55 -16.43
CA VAL A 268 11.89 1.44 -15.41
C VAL A 268 11.92 0.77 -14.05
N LEU A 269 12.62 1.40 -13.09
CA LEU A 269 12.44 1.09 -11.66
C LEU A 269 11.13 1.72 -11.19
N MET A 270 10.30 0.93 -10.51
CA MET A 270 9.02 1.36 -9.95
C MET A 270 8.92 0.95 -8.48
N HIS A 271 8.33 1.81 -7.65
CA HIS A 271 7.97 1.42 -6.27
C HIS A 271 6.88 2.31 -5.68
N SER A 272 6.18 1.76 -4.67
CA SER A 272 5.15 2.50 -3.93
C SER A 272 5.18 2.19 -2.44
N VAL A 273 5.25 3.23 -1.61
CA VAL A 273 5.16 3.15 -0.13
C VAL A 273 6.12 2.12 0.47
N VAL A 274 7.32 2.02 -0.07
CA VAL A 274 8.37 1.12 0.40
C VAL A 274 9.62 1.88 0.88
N TRP A 275 9.88 3.05 0.29
CA TRP A 275 11.13 3.77 0.50
C TRP A 275 11.40 4.11 1.97
N GLN A 276 10.35 4.45 2.71
CA GLN A 276 10.42 4.75 4.14
C GLN A 276 10.82 3.57 5.03
N TYR A 277 10.70 2.33 4.52
CA TYR A 277 11.07 1.10 5.24
C TYR A 277 12.45 0.58 4.90
N LEU A 278 13.07 1.13 3.84
CA LEU A 278 14.41 0.69 3.43
C LEU A 278 15.45 1.21 4.43
N PRO A 279 16.38 0.36 4.90
CA PRO A 279 17.56 0.83 5.59
C PRO A 279 18.33 1.84 4.73
N GLU A 280 18.85 2.91 5.35
CA GLU A 280 19.55 3.97 4.62
C GLU A 280 20.68 3.45 3.71
N PRO A 281 21.53 2.48 4.13
CA PRO A 281 22.54 1.91 3.24
C PRO A 281 21.95 1.26 1.99
N VAL A 282 20.81 0.55 2.10
CA VAL A 282 20.10 -0.07 0.97
C VAL A 282 19.57 1.01 0.02
N ALA A 283 18.90 2.02 0.56
CA ALA A 283 18.38 3.14 -0.24
C ALA A 283 19.52 3.90 -0.98
N ASN A 284 20.68 4.09 -0.33
CA ASN A 284 21.84 4.73 -0.93
C ASN A 284 22.45 3.89 -2.07
N ARG A 285 22.51 2.56 -1.91
CA ARG A 285 22.95 1.65 -2.98
C ARG A 285 22.05 1.75 -4.20
N ILE A 286 20.73 1.72 -4.00
CA ILE A 286 19.75 1.84 -5.09
C ILE A 286 19.93 3.18 -5.83
N ARG A 287 20.06 4.30 -5.09
CA ARG A 287 20.31 5.63 -5.70
C ARG A 287 21.60 5.64 -6.52
N ALA A 288 22.67 5.08 -5.99
CA ALA A 288 23.96 5.01 -6.67
C ALA A 288 23.87 4.14 -7.94
N ALA A 289 23.26 2.97 -7.86
CA ALA A 289 23.09 2.05 -8.98
C ALA A 289 22.26 2.69 -10.12
N MET A 290 21.12 3.33 -9.78
CA MET A 290 20.28 4.02 -10.75
C MET A 290 20.99 5.21 -11.40
N THR A 291 21.75 6.00 -10.62
CA THR A 291 22.52 7.13 -11.15
C THR A 291 23.64 6.65 -12.08
N ALA A 292 24.36 5.61 -11.70
CA ALA A 292 25.43 5.03 -12.53
C ALA A 292 24.89 4.39 -13.81
N ALA A 293 23.74 3.72 -13.75
CA ALA A 293 23.06 3.17 -14.91
C ALA A 293 22.52 4.30 -15.82
N GLY A 294 21.93 5.34 -15.22
CA GLY A 294 21.43 6.51 -15.93
C GLY A 294 22.53 7.25 -16.71
N ALA A 295 23.74 7.37 -16.15
CA ALA A 295 24.89 7.96 -16.85
C ALA A 295 25.32 7.17 -18.11
N ARG A 296 24.90 5.90 -18.24
CA ARG A 296 25.17 5.04 -19.41
C ARG A 296 23.96 4.89 -20.34
N ALA A 297 22.80 5.44 -19.94
CA ALA A 297 21.59 5.35 -20.74
C ALA A 297 21.73 6.12 -22.07
N THR A 298 21.12 5.58 -23.10
CA THR A 298 21.11 6.18 -24.45
C THR A 298 19.65 6.30 -24.95
N ALA A 299 19.44 6.97 -26.08
CA ALA A 299 18.10 7.04 -26.68
C ALA A 299 17.56 5.67 -27.08
N GLU A 300 18.44 4.70 -27.40
CA GLU A 300 18.05 3.32 -27.72
C GLU A 300 17.87 2.45 -26.48
N ARG A 301 18.40 2.83 -25.33
CA ARG A 301 18.32 2.12 -24.04
C ARG A 301 18.07 3.10 -22.90
N PRO A 302 16.87 3.70 -22.88
CA PRO A 302 16.53 4.66 -21.84
C PRO A 302 16.32 3.98 -20.49
N LEU A 303 16.49 4.75 -19.41
CA LEU A 303 16.22 4.34 -18.04
C LEU A 303 15.23 5.30 -17.40
N GLY A 304 14.24 4.76 -16.70
CA GLY A 304 13.26 5.52 -15.94
C GLY A 304 13.23 5.11 -14.47
N TRP A 305 12.72 5.98 -13.65
CA TRP A 305 12.42 5.72 -12.25
C TRP A 305 11.09 6.37 -11.89
N VAL A 306 10.12 5.58 -11.47
CA VAL A 306 8.78 6.01 -11.04
C VAL A 306 8.61 5.66 -9.57
N MET A 307 8.23 6.62 -8.75
CA MET A 307 7.91 6.37 -7.36
C MET A 307 6.58 7.00 -6.95
N MET A 308 5.88 6.33 -6.06
CA MET A 308 4.72 6.82 -5.33
C MET A 308 5.06 6.70 -3.84
N GLU A 309 5.47 7.81 -3.22
CA GLU A 309 5.93 7.79 -1.83
C GLU A 309 5.32 8.92 -1.03
N PRO A 310 5.19 8.76 0.32
CA PRO A 310 4.61 9.79 1.15
C PRO A 310 5.44 11.08 1.14
N ASP A 311 4.76 12.20 0.96
CA ASP A 311 5.31 13.52 1.22
C ASP A 311 4.70 14.04 2.54
N ARG A 312 5.53 14.08 3.59
CA ARG A 312 5.08 14.45 4.93
C ARG A 312 4.64 15.91 5.02
N ALA A 313 5.16 16.78 4.17
CA ALA A 313 4.77 18.18 4.16
C ALA A 313 3.37 18.38 3.55
N LEU A 314 3.02 17.50 2.58
CA LEU A 314 1.73 17.55 1.89
C LEU A 314 0.68 16.65 2.57
N GLY A 315 1.09 15.69 3.40
CA GLY A 315 0.18 14.75 4.05
C GLY A 315 -0.44 13.68 3.10
N HIS A 316 0.11 13.54 1.90
CA HIS A 316 -0.34 12.54 0.91
C HIS A 316 0.83 12.04 0.06
N GLN A 317 0.55 11.13 -0.87
CA GLN A 317 1.59 10.56 -1.74
C GLN A 317 1.91 11.50 -2.90
N THR A 318 3.19 11.54 -3.29
CA THR A 318 3.63 12.18 -4.53
C THR A 318 4.07 11.12 -5.53
N ILE A 319 3.65 11.30 -6.79
CA ILE A 319 4.13 10.51 -7.91
C ILE A 319 5.24 11.31 -8.58
N ARG A 320 6.46 10.78 -8.47
CA ARG A 320 7.64 11.43 -9.06
C ARG A 320 8.27 10.53 -10.12
N VAL A 321 8.78 11.17 -11.15
CA VAL A 321 9.50 10.50 -12.22
C VAL A 321 10.87 11.11 -12.42
N ARG A 322 11.80 10.28 -12.84
CA ARG A 322 13.16 10.63 -13.22
C ARG A 322 13.57 9.77 -14.40
N SER A 323 14.29 10.30 -15.37
CA SER A 323 14.67 9.49 -16.54
C SER A 323 15.94 9.94 -17.20
N TRP A 324 16.55 9.03 -17.96
CA TRP A 324 17.77 9.20 -18.71
C TRP A 324 17.63 8.51 -20.09
N PRO A 325 18.25 9.06 -21.17
CA PRO A 325 19.01 10.31 -21.21
C PRO A 325 18.13 11.52 -20.89
N GLY A 326 18.74 12.53 -20.25
CA GLY A 326 18.11 13.77 -19.79
C GLY A 326 18.89 14.35 -18.62
N ASP A 327 18.34 15.36 -17.96
CA ASP A 327 18.91 15.99 -16.77
C ASP A 327 19.00 15.06 -15.58
N GLY A 328 18.18 14.04 -15.57
CA GLY A 328 18.07 13.09 -14.45
C GLY A 328 17.49 13.72 -13.18
N ASP A 329 16.76 14.82 -13.29
CA ASP A 329 16.11 15.46 -12.16
C ASP A 329 14.73 14.84 -11.86
N TRP A 330 14.34 14.93 -10.60
CA TRP A 330 13.02 14.49 -10.18
C TRP A 330 11.94 15.51 -10.56
N GLN A 331 10.91 15.00 -11.19
CA GLN A 331 9.70 15.79 -11.47
C GLN A 331 8.50 15.13 -10.80
N THR A 332 7.70 15.91 -10.08
CA THR A 332 6.41 15.48 -9.56
C THR A 332 5.40 15.59 -10.70
N VAL A 333 4.69 14.51 -10.99
CA VAL A 333 3.72 14.44 -12.09
C VAL A 333 2.28 14.31 -11.61
N ALA A 334 2.09 13.88 -10.36
CA ALA A 334 0.78 13.81 -9.71
C ALA A 334 0.95 13.70 -8.19
N THR A 335 -0.15 13.88 -7.48
CA THR A 335 -0.31 13.49 -6.08
C THR A 335 -1.45 12.48 -5.96
N SER A 336 -1.50 11.71 -4.86
CA SER A 336 -2.56 10.72 -4.68
C SER A 336 -2.79 10.35 -3.23
N HIS A 337 -3.91 9.70 -2.99
CA HIS A 337 -4.17 8.99 -1.73
C HIS A 337 -3.25 7.78 -1.59
N ALA A 338 -2.89 7.41 -0.36
CA ALA A 338 -2.00 6.27 -0.07
C ALA A 338 -2.49 4.91 -0.64
N HIS A 339 -3.78 4.78 -0.87
CA HIS A 339 -4.41 3.59 -1.46
C HIS A 339 -4.93 3.82 -2.89
N GLY A 340 -4.55 4.94 -3.54
CA GLY A 340 -4.97 5.24 -4.90
C GLY A 340 -6.46 5.51 -5.08
N THR A 341 -7.17 5.96 -4.02
CA THR A 341 -8.60 6.29 -4.11
C THR A 341 -8.85 7.55 -4.91
N TRP A 342 -7.89 8.47 -4.91
CA TRP A 342 -7.87 9.63 -5.80
C TRP A 342 -6.47 9.85 -6.36
N VAL A 343 -6.41 10.50 -7.52
CA VAL A 343 -5.18 10.97 -8.19
C VAL A 343 -5.43 12.39 -8.66
N ASP A 344 -4.47 13.28 -8.39
CA ASP A 344 -4.51 14.69 -8.77
C ASP A 344 -3.30 15.06 -9.64
N THR A 345 -3.60 15.50 -10.86
CA THR A 345 -2.60 16.00 -11.82
C THR A 345 -2.62 17.52 -11.96
N GLY A 346 -3.55 18.19 -11.28
CA GLY A 346 -3.71 19.64 -11.29
C GLY A 346 -2.74 20.34 -10.36
N MET A 347 -1.43 20.21 -10.58
CA MET A 347 -0.37 20.82 -9.77
C MET A 347 -0.33 22.35 -9.84
N GLY A 348 -1.43 23.04 -9.53
CA GLY A 348 -1.53 24.50 -9.65
C GLY A 348 -2.77 25.14 -9.04
N GLY A 349 -3.70 24.39 -8.51
CA GLY A 349 -4.91 24.93 -7.85
C GLY A 349 -5.01 24.43 -6.41
N ASP A 350 -5.17 25.35 -5.49
CA ASP A 350 -5.45 25.21 -4.06
C ASP A 350 -5.05 23.86 -3.45
N ALA A 351 -3.84 23.84 -2.89
CA ALA A 351 -3.38 22.73 -2.05
C ALA A 351 -4.48 22.46 -1.01
N LEU A 352 -5.01 21.23 -0.99
CA LEU A 352 -5.83 20.80 0.14
C LEU A 352 -5.05 21.15 1.41
N PRO A 353 -5.70 21.71 2.43
CA PRO A 353 -5.02 22.04 3.67
C PRO A 353 -4.28 20.78 4.15
N PRO A 354 -3.03 20.90 4.58
CA PRO A 354 -2.28 19.77 5.08
C PRO A 354 -3.13 19.08 6.15
N ALA A 355 -3.29 17.76 6.04
CA ALA A 355 -3.95 17.01 7.08
C ALA A 355 -3.24 17.33 8.39
N SER A 356 -3.95 17.93 9.35
CA SER A 356 -3.39 18.31 10.63
C SER A 356 -3.14 17.04 11.46
N PHE A 357 -1.99 16.42 11.25
CA PHE A 357 -1.57 15.32 12.09
C PHE A 357 -1.06 15.86 13.43
N PRO A 358 -1.48 15.32 14.58
CA PRO A 358 -0.82 15.58 15.84
C PRO A 358 0.67 15.24 15.73
N GLU A 359 1.52 16.00 16.41
CA GLU A 359 2.98 15.86 16.31
C GLU A 359 3.47 14.41 16.53
N ALA A 360 2.77 13.65 17.39
CA ALA A 360 3.01 12.23 17.63
C ALA A 360 2.66 11.32 16.42
N ALA A 361 1.75 11.71 15.53
CA ALA A 361 1.36 10.95 14.36
C ALA A 361 2.33 11.11 13.16
N ARG A 362 3.32 12.01 13.28
CA ARG A 362 4.33 12.24 12.22
C ARG A 362 5.31 11.08 12.01
N VAL A 363 5.20 10.03 12.81
CA VAL A 363 6.14 8.88 12.77
C VAL A 363 5.57 7.69 12.00
N VAL A 364 4.28 7.67 11.64
CA VAL A 364 3.63 6.47 11.07
C VAL A 364 2.67 6.81 9.95
N VAL A 365 3.20 7.03 8.78
CA VAL A 365 2.50 6.77 7.50
C VAL A 365 3.53 6.29 6.48
#